data_4de1deb518861867db4f98a5ab0cdec0
#
_entry.id   4de1deb518861867db4f98a5ab0cdec0
#
_cell.length_a   1.000
_cell.length_b   1.000
_cell.length_c   1.000
_cell.angle_alpha   90.00
_cell.angle_beta   90.00
_cell.angle_gamma   90.00
#
_symmetry.space_group_name_H-M   'P 1'
#
loop_
_entity.id
_entity.type
_entity.pdbx_description
1 polymer ?
#
loop_
_entity_poly.entity_id
_entity_poly.type
_entity_poly.pdbx_seq_one_letter_code
_entity_poly.pdbx_strand_id
1 'polypeptide(L)' 'MVGYTGRVTGRVGAGLVGEVLLHVPERQGTEAFLAYPSVADETLAVGTPVVVVEYQPPRTVYVVRALV' A
#
# COMPACT_ATOMS: atom_id res chain seq x y z
N MET A 1 7.84 8.88 2.27
CA MET A 1 7.02 7.67 2.03
C MET A 1 5.54 7.92 2.19
N VAL A 2 5.11 8.60 3.24
CA VAL A 2 3.70 8.99 3.38
C VAL A 2 3.29 9.84 2.17
N GLY A 3 2.12 9.53 1.61
CA GLY A 3 1.63 10.19 0.40
C GLY A 3 1.99 9.49 -0.89
N TYR A 4 2.88 8.51 -0.85
CA TYR A 4 3.19 7.74 -2.06
C TYR A 4 1.96 6.94 -2.48
N THR A 5 1.80 6.75 -3.78
CA THR A 5 0.65 6.08 -4.36
C THR A 5 1.08 4.82 -5.09
N GLY A 6 0.14 3.92 -5.26
CA GLY A 6 0.39 2.67 -5.97
C GLY A 6 -0.86 1.83 -6.10
N ARG A 7 -0.66 0.53 -6.27
CA ARG A 7 -1.76 -0.42 -6.45
C ARG A 7 -1.52 -1.66 -5.62
N VAL A 8 -2.61 -2.26 -5.18
CA VAL A 8 -2.58 -3.55 -4.49
C VAL A 8 -2.23 -4.65 -5.50
N THR A 9 -1.24 -5.46 -5.15
CA THR A 9 -0.85 -6.63 -5.94
C THR A 9 -1.07 -7.94 -5.17
N GLY A 10 -1.14 -7.86 -3.82
CA GLY A 10 -1.56 -8.97 -2.98
C GLY A 10 -2.59 -8.44 -2.01
N ARG A 11 -3.76 -9.10 -1.92
CA ARG A 11 -4.89 -8.57 -1.15
C ARG A 11 -4.49 -8.05 0.21
N VAL A 12 -4.93 -6.84 0.52
CA VAL A 12 -4.66 -6.17 1.80
C VAL A 12 -5.90 -6.30 2.68
N GLY A 13 -5.70 -6.73 3.93
CA GLY A 13 -6.81 -6.88 4.85
C GLY A 13 -6.36 -7.41 6.20
N ALA A 14 -7.30 -7.47 7.15
CA ALA A 14 -7.00 -7.99 8.48
C ALA A 14 -6.63 -9.47 8.38
N GLY A 15 -5.53 -9.85 9.05
CA GLY A 15 -5.06 -11.23 9.04
C GLY A 15 -4.39 -11.65 7.74
N LEU A 16 -4.21 -10.75 6.78
CA LEU A 16 -3.57 -11.05 5.51
C LEU A 16 -2.23 -10.31 5.44
N VAL A 17 -1.27 -10.93 4.75
CA VAL A 17 -0.02 -10.26 4.41
C VAL A 17 -0.20 -9.70 3.01
N GLY A 18 -0.53 -8.43 2.93
CA GLY A 18 -0.79 -7.78 1.66
C GLY A 18 0.46 -7.25 1.00
N GLU A 19 0.34 -6.91 -0.26
CA GLU A 19 1.43 -6.34 -1.03
C GLU A 19 0.90 -5.22 -1.91
N VAL A 20 1.70 -4.17 -2.03
CA VAL A 20 1.42 -3.09 -2.96
C VAL A 20 2.68 -2.77 -3.76
N LEU A 21 2.48 -2.32 -4.99
CA LEU A 21 3.54 -1.70 -5.77
C LEU A 21 3.37 -0.19 -5.66
N LEU A 22 4.37 0.47 -5.11
CA LEU A 22 4.35 1.92 -4.94
C LEU A 22 5.23 2.58 -5.98
N HIS A 23 4.77 3.71 -6.48
CA HIS A 23 5.61 4.56 -7.32
C HIS A 23 6.57 5.31 -6.41
N VAL A 24 7.87 5.14 -6.65
CA VAL A 24 8.92 5.77 -5.85
C VAL A 24 9.59 6.85 -6.71
N PRO A 25 9.22 8.13 -6.53
CA PRO A 25 9.70 9.19 -7.41
C PRO A 25 11.21 9.31 -7.47
N GLU A 26 11.89 9.09 -6.34
CA GLU A 26 13.34 9.24 -6.27
C GLU A 26 14.07 8.22 -7.14
N ARG A 27 13.42 7.11 -7.46
CA ARG A 27 14.01 6.02 -8.24
C ARG A 27 13.36 5.86 -9.59
N GLN A 28 12.40 6.70 -9.92
CA GLN A 28 11.69 6.68 -11.20
C GLN A 28 11.18 5.28 -11.55
N GLY A 29 10.61 4.59 -10.55
CA GLY A 29 10.12 3.24 -10.76
C GLY A 29 9.15 2.82 -9.69
N THR A 30 8.81 1.53 -9.69
CA THR A 30 7.93 0.95 -8.70
C THR A 30 8.67 -0.05 -7.84
N GLU A 31 8.28 -0.14 -6.57
CA GLU A 31 8.84 -1.12 -5.64
C GLU A 31 7.72 -1.76 -4.85
N ALA A 32 7.93 -3.04 -4.50
CA ALA A 32 6.96 -3.81 -3.73
C ALA A 32 7.18 -3.59 -2.23
N PHE A 33 6.08 -3.42 -1.51
CA PHE A 33 6.09 -3.27 -0.06
C PHE A 33 5.02 -4.16 0.54
N LEU A 34 5.27 -4.63 1.77
CA LEU A 34 4.23 -5.27 2.57
C LEU A 34 3.24 -4.20 3.00
N ALA A 35 1.95 -4.53 2.91
CA ALA A 35 0.91 -3.54 3.16
C ALA A 35 -0.17 -4.06 4.07
N TYR A 36 -0.60 -3.18 4.98
CA TYR A 36 -1.71 -3.43 5.88
C TYR A 36 -2.72 -2.31 5.74
N PRO A 37 -4.01 -2.57 6.00
CA PRO A 37 -5.00 -1.51 5.92
C PRO A 37 -4.83 -0.56 7.11
N SER A 38 -4.90 0.73 6.85
CA SER A 38 -4.87 1.73 7.91
C SER A 38 -6.20 1.77 8.66
N VAL A 39 -7.28 1.45 7.96
CA VAL A 39 -8.62 1.41 8.56
C VAL A 39 -8.92 -0.02 8.95
N ALA A 40 -9.28 -0.24 10.21
CA ALA A 40 -9.64 -1.57 10.71
C ALA A 40 -10.77 -2.15 9.87
N ASP A 41 -10.68 -3.47 9.62
CA ASP A 41 -11.67 -4.24 8.88
C ASP A 41 -11.79 -3.89 7.39
N GLU A 42 -10.94 -3.01 6.87
CA GLU A 42 -10.95 -2.73 5.45
C GLU A 42 -10.21 -3.83 4.69
N THR A 43 -10.78 -4.24 3.56
CA THR A 43 -10.15 -5.19 2.65
C THR A 43 -10.00 -4.50 1.30
N LEU A 44 -8.79 -4.59 0.72
CA LEU A 44 -8.50 -3.95 -0.55
C LEU A 44 -8.11 -5.04 -1.55
N ALA A 45 -8.90 -5.15 -2.60
CA ALA A 45 -8.68 -6.15 -3.63
C ALA A 45 -7.48 -5.81 -4.50
N VAL A 46 -6.93 -6.82 -5.15
CA VAL A 46 -5.85 -6.63 -6.13
C VAL A 46 -6.32 -5.64 -7.20
N GLY A 47 -5.44 -4.69 -7.53
CA GLY A 47 -5.74 -3.65 -8.51
C GLY A 47 -6.26 -2.35 -7.90
N THR A 48 -6.61 -2.35 -6.61
CA THR A 48 -7.12 -1.15 -5.95
C THR A 48 -6.02 -0.10 -5.84
N PRO A 49 -6.27 1.13 -6.29
CA PRO A 49 -5.32 2.22 -6.07
C PRO A 49 -5.29 2.61 -4.60
N VAL A 50 -4.09 2.87 -4.08
CA VAL A 50 -3.89 3.16 -2.67
C VAL A 50 -2.92 4.32 -2.47
N VAL A 51 -3.00 4.91 -1.28
CA VAL A 51 -2.04 5.91 -0.84
C VAL A 51 -1.51 5.51 0.54
N VAL A 52 -0.21 5.71 0.73
CA VAL A 52 0.46 5.38 1.99
C VAL A 52 0.17 6.47 3.01
N VAL A 53 -0.31 6.05 4.19
CA VAL A 53 -0.57 6.96 5.29
C VAL A 53 0.40 6.77 6.46
N GLU A 54 1.10 5.64 6.49
CA GLU A 54 2.12 5.39 7.51
C GLU A 54 3.17 4.45 6.94
N TYR A 55 4.42 4.66 7.32
CA TYR A 55 5.54 3.86 6.85
C TYR A 55 6.30 3.29 8.04
N GLN A 56 6.51 1.98 8.04
CA GLN A 56 7.35 1.29 9.01
C GLN A 56 8.52 0.65 8.27
N PRO A 57 9.71 1.25 8.35
CA PRO A 57 10.87 0.69 7.67
C PRO A 57 11.14 -0.75 8.10
N PRO A 58 11.74 -1.57 7.23
CA PRO A 58 12.25 -1.16 5.91
C PRO A 58 11.25 -1.31 4.77
N ARG A 59 10.20 -2.14 4.93
CA ARG A 59 9.37 -2.53 3.78
C ARG A 59 7.88 -2.62 4.10
N THR A 60 7.42 -2.03 5.19
CA THR A 60 6.02 -2.12 5.58
C THR A 60 5.35 -0.77 5.48
N VAL A 61 4.16 -0.74 4.90
CA VAL A 61 3.35 0.46 4.79
C VAL A 61 1.92 0.18 5.25
N TYR A 62 1.26 1.21 5.74
CA TYR A 62 -0.17 1.20 6.00
C TYR A 62 -0.82 2.09 4.95
N VAL A 63 -1.87 1.58 4.34
CA VAL A 63 -2.48 2.23 3.17
C VAL A 63 -3.98 2.40 3.34
N VAL A 64 -4.51 3.36 2.60
CA VAL A 64 -5.95 3.54 2.43
C VAL A 64 -6.24 3.55 0.93
N ARG A 65 -7.49 3.27 0.57
CA ARG A 65 -7.94 3.38 -0.81
C ARG A 65 -7.76 4.82 -1.28
N ALA A 66 -7.12 5.00 -2.41
CA ALA A 66 -6.99 6.32 -3.00
C ALA A 66 -8.33 6.71 -3.64
N LEU A 67 -8.74 7.94 -3.40
CA LEU A 67 -9.93 8.51 -4.04
C LEU A 67 -9.49 9.12 -5.36
N VAL A 68 -10.02 8.60 -6.44
CA VAL A 68 -9.67 9.08 -7.79
C VAL A 68 -10.92 9.56 -8.47
#